data_8c6b1f399eb49b9c4d9e3a243302d99f
#
_entry.id   8c6b1f399eb49b9c4d9e3a243302d99f
#
_cell.length_a   1.000
_cell.length_b   1.000
_cell.length_c   1.000
_cell.angle_alpha   90.00
_cell.angle_beta   90.00
_cell.angle_gamma   90.00
#
_symmetry.space_group_name_H-M   'P 1'
#
loop_
_entity.id
_entity.type
_entity.pdbx_description
1 polymer ?
#
loop_
_entity_poly.entity_id
_entity_poly.type
_entity_poly.pdbx_seq_one_letter_code
_entity_poly.pdbx_strand_id
1 'polypeptide(L)'
;MKRLGNLYDKIISLDNLHLADERARKGKLHSYGVKLHDRNKEANLLSLHEALKAGTYRTSEYSTFTIYEPKEREIFRLPYFPDRIVHHAVMNILEPIWVSIFTADTYSCIKGRGIQAAANKLRHVIDRDKAGCAYCLKIDIRKFYPSIDHTVLKSIVRRKIKDTRLLNLLDEIIDSAEGLPIGNYLSQYLANLVLTYFDHWVKEVKRVRYYFRYADDIVVLHSDKKTLHALLAEFESYLAANVKLEIKQNKQVFPVARDHRDSFGRGIDFLGYVFYLNETRLRKRIKQNLCRKIAKLRNGRNR
;
A
#
# COMPACT_ATOMS: atom_id res chain seq x y z
N MET A 1 -21.77 9.60 4.73
CA MET A 1 -21.11 8.55 5.55
C MET A 1 -20.97 9.03 6.98
N LYS A 2 -21.27 8.18 8.01
CA LYS A 2 -21.16 8.58 9.44
C LYS A 2 -19.70 8.76 9.82
N ARG A 3 -19.35 9.92 10.40
CA ARG A 3 -18.00 10.23 10.91
C ARG A 3 -17.83 9.70 12.33
N LEU A 4 -16.65 9.17 12.64
CA LEU A 4 -16.31 8.56 13.92
C LEU A 4 -15.54 9.54 14.81
N GLY A 5 -15.87 9.56 16.10
CA GLY A 5 -15.19 10.32 17.15
C GLY A 5 -14.88 9.43 18.35
N ASN A 6 -14.32 10.01 19.41
CA ASN A 6 -13.97 9.33 20.66
C ASN A 6 -13.02 8.14 20.45
N LEU A 7 -12.06 8.29 19.53
CA LEU A 7 -11.06 7.27 19.19
C LEU A 7 -9.72 7.55 19.89
N TYR A 8 -9.42 8.82 20.16
CA TYR A 8 -8.11 9.24 20.67
C TYR A 8 -7.75 8.58 21.99
N ASP A 9 -8.67 8.58 22.96
CA ASP A 9 -8.40 8.02 24.29
C ASP A 9 -8.14 6.49 24.23
N LYS A 10 -8.74 5.82 23.26
CA LYS A 10 -8.44 4.38 22.98
C LYS A 10 -7.04 4.21 22.40
N ILE A 11 -6.60 5.14 21.56
CA ILE A 11 -5.26 5.09 20.92
C ILE A 11 -4.17 5.29 21.96
N ILE A 12 -4.34 6.27 22.85
CA ILE A 12 -3.31 6.64 23.84
C ILE A 12 -3.33 5.78 25.11
N SER A 13 -4.34 4.92 25.32
CA SER A 13 -4.41 4.08 26.51
C SER A 13 -3.16 3.22 26.68
N LEU A 14 -2.71 3.04 27.93
CA LEU A 14 -1.54 2.21 28.23
C LEU A 14 -1.65 0.80 27.67
N ASP A 15 -2.83 0.17 27.79
CA ASP A 15 -3.08 -1.16 27.22
C ASP A 15 -2.84 -1.19 25.71
N ASN A 16 -3.29 -0.16 24.98
CA ASN A 16 -3.06 -0.07 23.55
C ASN A 16 -1.59 0.23 23.21
N LEU A 17 -0.90 1.01 24.03
CA LEU A 17 0.54 1.28 23.85
C LEU A 17 1.38 0.02 24.08
N HIS A 18 1.05 -0.80 25.07
CA HIS A 18 1.66 -2.12 25.27
C HIS A 18 1.41 -3.04 24.08
N LEU A 19 0.17 -3.14 23.60
CA LEU A 19 -0.18 -3.91 22.40
C LEU A 19 0.55 -3.39 21.15
N ALA A 20 0.71 -2.08 21.04
CA ALA A 20 1.44 -1.44 19.95
C ALA A 20 2.91 -1.79 19.98
N ASP A 21 3.56 -1.78 21.18
CA ASP A 21 4.93 -2.23 21.33
C ASP A 21 5.10 -3.71 20.95
N GLU A 22 4.22 -4.60 21.40
CA GLU A 22 4.24 -6.02 21.00
C GLU A 22 4.16 -6.22 19.50
N ARG A 23 3.29 -5.45 18.82
CA ARG A 23 3.13 -5.53 17.37
C ARG A 23 4.31 -4.93 16.62
N ALA A 24 4.85 -3.80 17.10
CA ALA A 24 5.94 -3.09 16.50
C ALA A 24 7.27 -3.88 16.50
N ARG A 25 7.48 -4.70 17.54
CA ARG A 25 8.71 -5.51 17.70
C ARG A 25 8.76 -6.80 16.90
N LYS A 26 7.63 -7.24 16.31
CA LYS A 26 7.60 -8.47 15.52
C LYS A 26 8.65 -8.46 14.41
N GLY A 27 9.48 -9.50 14.36
CA GLY A 27 10.60 -9.63 13.42
C GLY A 27 11.76 -8.66 13.65
N LYS A 28 11.83 -7.96 14.80
CA LYS A 28 12.84 -6.94 15.11
C LYS A 28 13.42 -7.04 16.53
N LEU A 29 13.18 -8.13 17.23
CA LEU A 29 13.57 -8.33 18.63
C LEU A 29 15.06 -8.06 18.89
N HIS A 30 15.93 -8.33 17.91
CA HIS A 30 17.37 -8.12 18.03
C HIS A 30 17.87 -6.74 17.55
N SER A 31 16.95 -5.86 17.10
CA SER A 31 17.34 -4.53 16.63
C SER A 31 17.77 -3.63 17.81
N TYR A 32 18.73 -2.74 17.53
CA TYR A 32 19.25 -1.81 18.54
C TYR A 32 18.14 -0.99 19.20
N GLY A 33 17.21 -0.45 18.43
CA GLY A 33 16.11 0.37 18.95
C GLY A 33 15.17 -0.37 19.90
N VAL A 34 14.89 -1.68 19.65
CA VAL A 34 14.10 -2.51 20.58
C VAL A 34 14.89 -2.76 21.87
N LYS A 35 16.19 -3.15 21.78
CA LYS A 35 17.03 -3.38 22.96
C LYS A 35 17.19 -2.12 23.82
N LEU A 36 17.26 -0.95 23.18
CA LEU A 36 17.35 0.32 23.91
C LEU A 36 16.05 0.62 24.65
N HIS A 37 14.89 0.45 23.96
CA HIS A 37 13.58 0.63 24.56
C HIS A 37 13.34 -0.32 25.76
N ASP A 38 13.76 -1.58 25.64
CA ASP A 38 13.57 -2.61 26.68
C ASP A 38 14.30 -2.33 28.00
N ARG A 39 15.31 -1.46 27.99
CA ARG A 39 16.03 -1.06 29.24
C ARG A 39 15.12 -0.31 30.22
N ASN A 40 14.16 0.48 29.69
CA ASN A 40 13.25 1.32 30.47
C ASN A 40 11.83 1.26 29.89
N LYS A 41 11.36 0.07 29.48
CA LYS A 41 10.14 -0.11 28.72
C LYS A 41 8.93 0.57 29.36
N GLU A 42 8.66 0.28 30.63
CA GLU A 42 7.47 0.80 31.33
C GLU A 42 7.55 2.32 31.50
N ALA A 43 8.69 2.86 31.88
CA ALA A 43 8.88 4.31 31.98
C ALA A 43 8.72 5.02 30.62
N ASN A 44 9.23 4.41 29.54
CA ASN A 44 9.07 4.92 28.18
C ASN A 44 7.58 4.94 27.77
N LEU A 45 6.83 3.86 28.00
CA LEU A 45 5.42 3.80 27.63
C LEU A 45 4.57 4.78 28.44
N LEU A 46 4.86 4.96 29.73
CA LEU A 46 4.21 5.94 30.58
C LEU A 46 4.51 7.37 30.10
N SER A 47 5.77 7.68 29.82
CA SER A 47 6.18 8.98 29.28
C SER A 47 5.50 9.28 27.94
N LEU A 48 5.41 8.27 27.07
CA LEU A 48 4.70 8.40 25.77
C LEU A 48 3.21 8.64 25.98
N HIS A 49 2.57 7.93 26.91
CA HIS A 49 1.16 8.16 27.26
C HIS A 49 0.92 9.61 27.68
N GLU A 50 1.75 10.14 28.60
CA GLU A 50 1.62 11.52 29.07
C GLU A 50 1.89 12.53 27.95
N ALA A 51 2.87 12.30 27.09
CA ALA A 51 3.13 13.18 25.95
C ALA A 51 1.96 13.20 24.94
N LEU A 52 1.36 12.06 24.65
CA LEU A 52 0.19 11.97 23.79
C LEU A 52 -1.02 12.61 24.46
N LYS A 53 -1.24 12.38 25.74
CA LYS A 53 -2.35 12.99 26.52
C LYS A 53 -2.26 14.50 26.54
N ALA A 54 -1.06 15.05 26.72
CA ALA A 54 -0.78 16.49 26.71
C ALA A 54 -0.75 17.09 25.29
N GLY A 55 -0.73 16.27 24.23
CA GLY A 55 -0.60 16.74 22.85
C GLY A 55 0.79 17.28 22.50
N THR A 56 1.81 16.92 23.28
CA THR A 56 3.20 17.37 23.10
C THR A 56 4.05 16.43 22.27
N TYR A 57 3.52 15.25 21.89
CA TYR A 57 4.22 14.36 20.97
C TYR A 57 4.55 15.06 19.66
N ARG A 58 5.77 14.88 19.18
CA ARG A 58 6.25 15.28 17.86
C ARG A 58 6.98 14.11 17.22
N THR A 59 6.78 13.97 15.90
CA THR A 59 7.50 12.96 15.12
C THR A 59 8.99 13.25 15.14
N SER A 60 9.80 12.24 15.43
CA SER A 60 11.25 12.35 15.45
C SER A 60 11.81 12.62 14.04
N GLU A 61 13.05 13.09 13.98
CA GLU A 61 13.77 13.25 12.72
C GLU A 61 13.97 11.90 12.01
N TYR A 62 13.80 11.93 10.68
CA TYR A 62 14.04 10.76 9.85
C TYR A 62 15.52 10.54 9.58
N SER A 63 15.97 9.31 9.68
CA SER A 63 17.18 8.87 9.00
C SER A 63 16.82 8.25 7.67
N THR A 64 17.56 8.57 6.60
CA THR A 64 17.30 8.06 5.26
C THR A 64 18.41 7.14 4.77
N PHE A 65 18.07 6.17 3.94
CA PHE A 65 19.03 5.35 3.20
C PHE A 65 18.41 4.88 1.89
N THR A 66 19.25 4.66 0.89
CA THR A 66 18.80 4.25 -0.44
C THR A 66 18.94 2.75 -0.61
N ILE A 67 17.88 2.10 -1.13
CA ILE A 67 17.92 0.73 -1.63
C ILE A 67 17.87 0.76 -3.16
N TYR A 68 18.67 -0.11 -3.82
CA TYR A 68 18.79 -0.13 -5.28
C TYR A 68 18.02 -1.27 -5.96
N GLU A 69 17.54 -2.25 -5.20
CA GLU A 69 16.81 -3.40 -5.74
C GLU A 69 15.36 -3.48 -5.21
N PRO A 70 14.39 -3.76 -6.08
CA PRO A 70 14.42 -3.92 -7.55
C PRO A 70 14.50 -2.59 -8.32
N LYS A 71 14.30 -1.46 -7.64
CA LYS A 71 14.41 -0.09 -8.15
C LYS A 71 15.03 0.76 -7.05
N GLU A 72 15.72 1.81 -7.42
CA GLU A 72 16.19 2.82 -6.48
C GLU A 72 15.03 3.46 -5.73
N ARG A 73 15.14 3.47 -4.40
CA ARG A 73 14.15 4.07 -3.48
C ARG A 73 14.87 4.61 -2.26
N GLU A 74 14.54 5.82 -1.90
CA GLU A 74 14.89 6.38 -0.60
C GLU A 74 13.91 5.83 0.44
N ILE A 75 14.45 5.28 1.52
CA ILE A 75 13.71 4.71 2.65
C ILE A 75 13.88 5.63 3.83
N PHE A 76 12.77 6.04 4.40
CA PHE A 76 12.68 6.88 5.59
C PHE A 76 12.53 5.99 6.83
N ARG A 77 13.37 6.21 7.81
CA ARG A 77 13.38 5.40 9.02
C ARG A 77 13.23 6.28 10.26
N LEU A 78 12.19 6.01 11.02
CA LEU A 78 11.98 6.56 12.37
C LEU A 78 12.61 5.67 13.45
N PRO A 79 12.94 6.22 14.62
CA PRO A 79 13.30 5.47 15.79
C PRO A 79 12.23 4.42 16.14
N TYR A 80 12.64 3.37 16.87
CA TYR A 80 11.68 2.40 17.38
C TYR A 80 10.74 3.05 18.39
N PHE A 81 11.31 3.71 19.38
CA PHE A 81 10.61 4.52 20.36
C PHE A 81 10.94 6.00 20.09
N PRO A 82 9.94 6.89 20.11
CA PRO A 82 8.52 6.66 20.35
C PRO A 82 7.71 6.29 19.09
N ASP A 83 8.16 6.66 17.89
CA ASP A 83 7.38 6.82 16.67
C ASP A 83 6.76 5.53 16.17
N ARG A 84 7.53 4.45 16.19
CA ARG A 84 7.03 3.17 15.72
C ARG A 84 5.89 2.64 16.57
N ILE A 85 5.97 2.88 17.89
CA ILE A 85 4.90 2.51 18.83
C ILE A 85 3.67 3.38 18.57
N VAL A 86 3.82 4.70 18.36
CA VAL A 86 2.70 5.60 18.02
C VAL A 86 2.01 5.13 16.74
N HIS A 87 2.76 4.83 15.68
CA HIS A 87 2.17 4.34 14.43
C HIS A 87 1.37 3.06 14.62
N HIS A 88 1.87 2.12 15.42
CA HIS A 88 1.14 0.89 15.73
C HIS A 88 -0.07 1.14 16.63
N ALA A 89 0.02 2.05 17.61
CA ALA A 89 -1.10 2.41 18.47
C ALA A 89 -2.26 3.02 17.67
N VAL A 90 -1.95 3.94 16.75
CA VAL A 90 -2.92 4.50 15.81
C VAL A 90 -3.55 3.40 14.95
N MET A 91 -2.73 2.51 14.38
CA MET A 91 -3.21 1.46 13.48
C MET A 91 -3.98 0.36 14.18
N ASN A 92 -3.71 0.07 15.46
CA ASN A 92 -4.52 -0.87 16.22
C ASN A 92 -6.01 -0.50 16.24
N ILE A 93 -6.30 0.80 16.18
CA ILE A 93 -7.68 1.34 16.23
C ILE A 93 -8.20 1.68 14.83
N LEU A 94 -7.35 2.23 13.94
CA LEU A 94 -7.81 2.73 12.64
C LEU A 94 -7.80 1.68 11.53
N GLU A 95 -6.99 0.62 11.62
CA GLU A 95 -6.93 -0.41 10.59
C GLU A 95 -8.32 -1.01 10.27
N PRO A 96 -9.12 -1.51 11.22
CA PRO A 96 -10.44 -2.05 10.92
C PRO A 96 -11.40 -1.01 10.32
N ILE A 97 -11.28 0.24 10.76
CA ILE A 97 -12.10 1.35 10.23
C ILE A 97 -11.74 1.63 8.77
N TRP A 98 -10.46 1.73 8.44
CA TRP A 98 -10.01 2.02 7.09
C TRP A 98 -10.21 0.83 6.14
N VAL A 99 -9.93 -0.40 6.61
CA VAL A 99 -10.18 -1.61 5.80
C VAL A 99 -11.66 -1.75 5.44
N SER A 100 -12.59 -1.30 6.30
CA SER A 100 -14.04 -1.36 6.02
C SER A 100 -14.48 -0.42 4.88
N ILE A 101 -13.67 0.58 4.52
CA ILE A 101 -13.99 1.50 3.42
C ILE A 101 -13.21 1.20 2.14
N PHE A 102 -12.23 0.30 2.16
CA PHE A 102 -11.53 -0.13 0.95
C PHE A 102 -12.41 -1.08 0.14
N THR A 103 -12.36 -0.94 -1.18
CA THR A 103 -13.06 -1.88 -2.06
C THR A 103 -12.46 -3.28 -1.96
N ALA A 104 -13.22 -4.30 -2.35
CA ALA A 104 -12.74 -5.68 -2.37
C ALA A 104 -11.56 -5.90 -3.35
N ASP A 105 -11.41 -5.02 -4.32
CA ASP A 105 -10.39 -5.07 -5.37
C ASP A 105 -9.13 -4.23 -5.02
N THR A 106 -9.07 -3.69 -3.79
CA THR A 106 -7.89 -3.04 -3.21
C THR A 106 -7.03 -4.07 -2.49
N TYR A 107 -5.79 -4.23 -2.95
CA TYR A 107 -4.80 -5.13 -2.37
C TYR A 107 -3.60 -4.31 -1.89
N SER A 108 -2.64 -4.92 -1.25
CA SER A 108 -1.46 -4.32 -0.62
C SER A 108 -1.70 -3.85 0.81
N CYS A 109 -0.83 -4.29 1.69
CA CYS A 109 -0.79 -3.89 3.11
C CYS A 109 -2.09 -4.14 3.90
N ILE A 110 -2.99 -4.96 3.39
CA ILE A 110 -4.23 -5.36 4.04
C ILE A 110 -4.12 -6.85 4.39
N LYS A 111 -4.41 -7.21 5.64
CA LYS A 111 -4.38 -8.62 6.08
C LYS A 111 -5.32 -9.47 5.22
N GLY A 112 -4.79 -10.56 4.66
CA GLY A 112 -5.54 -11.46 3.76
C GLY A 112 -5.66 -10.97 2.31
N ARG A 113 -5.20 -9.74 1.98
CA ARG A 113 -5.26 -9.16 0.62
C ARG A 113 -3.87 -8.84 0.05
N GLY A 114 -2.92 -9.77 0.20
CA GLY A 114 -1.55 -9.62 -0.32
C GLY A 114 -1.42 -10.03 -1.80
N ILE A 115 -0.16 -10.14 -2.24
CA ILE A 115 0.23 -10.52 -3.62
C ILE A 115 -0.51 -11.79 -4.08
N GLN A 116 -0.53 -12.83 -3.26
CA GLN A 116 -1.14 -14.11 -3.62
C GLN A 116 -2.65 -13.99 -3.81
N ALA A 117 -3.34 -13.24 -2.95
CA ALA A 117 -4.80 -13.02 -3.07
C ALA A 117 -5.14 -12.28 -4.38
N ALA A 118 -4.40 -11.22 -4.71
CA ALA A 118 -4.57 -10.49 -5.96
C ALA A 118 -4.27 -11.34 -7.19
N ALA A 119 -3.17 -12.09 -7.17
CA ALA A 119 -2.77 -12.98 -8.27
C ALA A 119 -3.79 -14.10 -8.52
N ASN A 120 -4.27 -14.76 -7.45
CA ASN A 120 -5.29 -15.81 -7.54
C ASN A 120 -6.61 -15.25 -8.06
N LYS A 121 -7.02 -14.06 -7.59
CA LYS A 121 -8.25 -13.41 -8.07
C LYS A 121 -8.16 -13.06 -9.55
N LEU A 122 -7.03 -12.49 -9.99
CA LEU A 122 -6.80 -12.17 -11.41
C LEU A 122 -6.84 -13.43 -12.27
N ARG A 123 -6.14 -14.51 -11.86
CA ARG A 123 -6.16 -15.80 -12.58
C ARG A 123 -7.57 -16.36 -12.67
N HIS A 124 -8.30 -16.41 -11.55
CA HIS A 124 -9.66 -16.90 -11.50
C HIS A 124 -10.63 -16.14 -12.44
N VAL A 125 -10.48 -14.82 -12.51
CA VAL A 125 -11.28 -13.99 -13.41
C VAL A 125 -10.98 -14.31 -14.87
N ILE A 126 -9.71 -14.42 -15.25
CA ILE A 126 -9.29 -14.78 -16.61
C ILE A 126 -9.81 -16.17 -17.00
N ASP A 127 -9.73 -17.15 -16.09
CA ASP A 127 -10.18 -18.53 -16.36
C ASP A 127 -11.69 -18.60 -16.59
N ARG A 128 -12.47 -17.75 -15.89
CA ARG A 128 -13.93 -17.73 -16.01
C ARG A 128 -14.44 -16.94 -17.19
N ASP A 129 -13.73 -15.90 -17.62
CA ASP A 129 -14.22 -14.99 -18.66
C ASP A 129 -13.07 -14.49 -19.53
N LYS A 130 -12.53 -15.38 -20.37
CA LYS A 130 -11.44 -15.03 -21.30
C LYS A 130 -11.85 -13.95 -22.29
N ALA A 131 -13.09 -13.97 -22.77
CA ALA A 131 -13.61 -12.97 -23.71
C ALA A 131 -13.70 -11.58 -23.06
N GLY A 132 -14.18 -11.49 -21.83
CA GLY A 132 -14.21 -10.26 -21.04
C GLY A 132 -12.81 -9.76 -20.64
N CYS A 133 -11.80 -10.60 -20.76
CA CYS A 133 -10.39 -10.31 -20.44
C CYS A 133 -9.50 -10.17 -21.70
N ALA A 134 -10.08 -9.97 -22.88
CA ALA A 134 -9.35 -9.90 -24.15
C ALA A 134 -8.34 -8.74 -24.22
N TYR A 135 -8.60 -7.65 -23.53
CA TYR A 135 -7.72 -6.48 -23.48
C TYR A 135 -7.42 -6.10 -22.03
N CYS A 136 -6.22 -5.54 -21.83
CA CYS A 136 -5.74 -5.05 -20.54
C CYS A 136 -5.36 -3.58 -20.64
N LEU A 137 -5.85 -2.77 -19.71
CA LEU A 137 -5.27 -1.47 -19.35
C LEU A 137 -4.39 -1.67 -18.14
N LYS A 138 -3.11 -1.33 -18.27
CA LYS A 138 -2.15 -1.32 -17.19
C LYS A 138 -1.60 0.08 -16.97
N ILE A 139 -1.70 0.56 -15.73
CA ILE A 139 -1.21 1.87 -15.31
C ILE A 139 -0.47 1.77 -13.99
N ASP A 140 0.40 2.73 -13.76
CA ASP A 140 1.19 2.92 -12.54
C ASP A 140 1.20 4.43 -12.23
N ILE A 141 1.07 4.83 -10.99
CA ILE A 141 1.05 6.24 -10.60
C ILE A 141 2.50 6.74 -10.48
N ARG A 142 2.74 7.93 -11.02
CA ARG A 142 4.07 8.56 -11.02
C ARG A 142 4.47 8.95 -9.60
N LYS A 143 5.64 8.47 -9.14
CA LYS A 143 6.20 8.80 -7.81
C LYS A 143 5.15 8.77 -6.69
N PHE A 144 4.29 7.74 -6.64
CA PHE A 144 3.07 7.72 -5.84
C PHE A 144 3.25 8.29 -4.43
N TYR A 145 4.10 7.69 -3.60
CA TYR A 145 4.31 8.12 -2.22
C TYR A 145 4.81 9.57 -2.10
N PRO A 146 5.86 10.00 -2.82
CA PRO A 146 6.34 11.38 -2.74
C PRO A 146 5.35 12.42 -3.31
N SER A 147 4.44 12.01 -4.21
CA SER A 147 3.50 12.94 -4.86
C SER A 147 2.17 13.11 -4.12
N ILE A 148 1.99 12.47 -2.96
CA ILE A 148 0.75 12.59 -2.21
C ILE A 148 0.67 13.99 -1.60
N ASP A 149 -0.37 14.75 -2.01
CA ASP A 149 -0.69 16.07 -1.47
C ASP A 149 -1.33 15.93 -0.07
N HIS A 150 -0.73 16.56 0.94
CA HIS A 150 -1.18 16.49 2.33
C HIS A 150 -2.58 17.08 2.53
N THR A 151 -2.92 18.17 1.83
CA THR A 151 -4.25 18.80 1.93
C THR A 151 -5.33 17.83 1.45
N VAL A 152 -5.08 17.15 0.34
CA VAL A 152 -5.98 16.11 -0.19
C VAL A 152 -6.09 14.96 0.80
N LEU A 153 -4.97 14.39 1.26
CA LEU A 153 -4.95 13.27 2.19
C LEU A 153 -5.70 13.62 3.49
N LYS A 154 -5.41 14.76 4.10
CA LYS A 154 -6.08 15.23 5.32
C LYS A 154 -7.60 15.40 5.10
N SER A 155 -8.02 15.91 3.94
CA SER A 155 -9.43 16.02 3.59
C SER A 155 -10.11 14.64 3.54
N ILE A 156 -9.44 13.64 2.96
CA ILE A 156 -9.92 12.26 2.88
C ILE A 156 -10.06 11.62 4.27
N VAL A 157 -9.05 11.77 5.12
CA VAL A 157 -9.08 11.29 6.51
C VAL A 157 -10.28 11.88 7.27
N ARG A 158 -10.54 13.19 7.11
CA ARG A 158 -11.64 13.92 7.75
C ARG A 158 -13.03 13.49 7.27
N ARG A 159 -13.14 12.84 6.11
CA ARG A 159 -14.44 12.27 5.67
C ARG A 159 -14.94 11.16 6.59
N LYS A 160 -14.03 10.43 7.25
CA LYS A 160 -14.38 9.30 8.14
C LYS A 160 -14.19 9.62 9.63
N ILE A 161 -13.22 10.46 9.96
CA ILE A 161 -12.84 10.80 11.34
C ILE A 161 -13.24 12.23 11.66
N LYS A 162 -13.82 12.44 12.86
CA LYS A 162 -14.17 13.78 13.40
C LYS A 162 -13.52 14.07 14.75
N ASP A 163 -12.73 13.14 15.30
CA ASP A 163 -12.02 13.29 16.57
C ASP A 163 -10.87 14.28 16.41
N THR A 164 -11.00 15.49 16.95
CA THR A 164 -10.04 16.57 16.74
C THR A 164 -8.65 16.23 17.26
N ARG A 165 -8.55 15.60 18.44
CA ARG A 165 -7.24 15.22 19.02
C ARG A 165 -6.53 14.20 18.14
N LEU A 166 -7.29 13.23 17.62
CA LEU A 166 -6.74 12.24 16.68
C LEU A 166 -6.35 12.89 15.35
N LEU A 167 -7.15 13.80 14.83
CA LEU A 167 -6.84 14.54 13.60
C LEU A 167 -5.56 15.35 13.74
N ASN A 168 -5.34 16.00 14.90
CA ASN A 168 -4.10 16.75 15.16
C ASN A 168 -2.88 15.80 15.19
N LEU A 169 -2.98 14.61 15.81
CA LEU A 169 -1.91 13.61 15.80
C LEU A 169 -1.63 13.09 14.39
N LEU A 170 -2.68 12.83 13.60
CA LEU A 170 -2.51 12.36 12.21
C LEU A 170 -1.90 13.46 11.34
N ASP A 171 -2.29 14.72 11.53
CA ASP A 171 -1.73 15.87 10.81
C ASP A 171 -0.24 16.04 11.13
N GLU A 172 0.17 15.94 12.40
CA GLU A 172 1.57 15.94 12.83
C GLU A 172 2.39 14.85 12.11
N ILE A 173 1.86 13.63 12.06
CA ILE A 173 2.55 12.51 11.40
C ILE A 173 2.58 12.69 9.87
N ILE A 174 1.51 13.20 9.26
CA ILE A 174 1.43 13.44 7.81
C ILE A 174 2.41 14.54 7.41
N ASP A 175 2.48 15.63 8.19
CA ASP A 175 3.33 16.78 7.87
C ASP A 175 4.81 16.57 8.22
N SER A 176 5.17 15.45 8.84
CA SER A 176 6.55 15.15 9.28
C SER A 176 7.56 14.94 8.14
N ALA A 177 7.10 14.75 6.89
CA ALA A 177 7.93 14.62 5.70
C ALA A 177 7.17 15.06 4.46
N GLU A 178 7.85 15.37 3.36
CA GLU A 178 7.22 15.63 2.06
C GLU A 178 6.56 14.37 1.51
N GLY A 179 5.33 14.47 1.02
CA GLY A 179 4.54 13.32 0.58
C GLY A 179 4.30 12.31 1.72
N LEU A 180 4.39 11.02 1.42
CA LEU A 180 4.36 9.96 2.41
C LEU A 180 5.70 9.21 2.46
N PRO A 181 6.37 9.16 3.60
CA PRO A 181 7.68 8.50 3.74
C PRO A 181 7.55 6.98 3.54
N ILE A 182 8.39 6.45 2.62
CA ILE A 182 8.48 5.01 2.38
C ILE A 182 9.26 4.38 3.54
N GLY A 183 8.65 3.45 4.25
CA GLY A 183 9.25 2.75 5.40
C GLY A 183 8.41 2.82 6.68
N ASN A 184 7.46 3.75 6.74
CA ASN A 184 6.52 3.85 7.85
C ASN A 184 5.31 2.94 7.66
N TYR A 185 4.89 2.30 8.75
CA TYR A 185 3.73 1.41 8.74
C TYR A 185 2.43 2.16 8.39
N LEU A 186 2.22 3.33 9.00
CA LEU A 186 1.04 4.16 8.77
C LEU A 186 0.95 4.67 7.32
N SER A 187 2.07 5.03 6.70
CA SER A 187 2.13 5.53 5.32
C SER A 187 1.47 4.58 4.30
N GLN A 188 1.57 3.28 4.51
CA GLN A 188 0.99 2.28 3.61
C GLN A 188 -0.55 2.33 3.59
N TYR A 189 -1.17 2.53 4.75
CA TYR A 189 -2.63 2.67 4.85
C TYR A 189 -3.11 4.03 4.37
N LEU A 190 -2.37 5.10 4.69
CA LEU A 190 -2.65 6.45 4.19
C LEU A 190 -2.58 6.50 2.66
N ALA A 191 -1.59 5.85 2.05
CA ALA A 191 -1.49 5.73 0.60
C ALA A 191 -2.71 4.99 -0.01
N ASN A 192 -3.18 3.91 0.62
CA ASN A 192 -4.41 3.24 0.18
C ASN A 192 -5.65 4.14 0.32
N LEU A 193 -5.72 4.96 1.39
CA LEU A 193 -6.83 5.90 1.60
C LEU A 193 -6.93 6.96 0.50
N VAL A 194 -5.80 7.49 0.01
CA VAL A 194 -5.78 8.49 -1.07
C VAL A 194 -6.56 8.01 -2.30
N LEU A 195 -6.41 6.73 -2.65
CA LEU A 195 -7.07 6.15 -3.84
C LEU A 195 -8.43 5.50 -3.54
N THR A 196 -8.88 5.47 -2.29
CA THR A 196 -10.13 4.78 -1.92
C THR A 196 -11.33 5.30 -2.69
N TYR A 197 -11.50 6.62 -2.79
CA TYR A 197 -12.65 7.20 -3.50
C TYR A 197 -12.53 7.08 -5.02
N PHE A 198 -11.31 7.01 -5.55
CA PHE A 198 -11.07 6.62 -6.94
C PHE A 198 -11.51 5.17 -7.17
N ASP A 199 -11.15 4.23 -6.30
CA ASP A 199 -11.59 2.83 -6.39
C ASP A 199 -13.12 2.72 -6.38
N HIS A 200 -13.81 3.43 -5.47
CA HIS A 200 -15.27 3.47 -5.43
C HIS A 200 -15.87 4.06 -6.70
N TRP A 201 -15.31 5.17 -7.21
CA TRP A 201 -15.77 5.75 -8.46
C TRP A 201 -15.59 4.79 -9.65
N VAL A 202 -14.47 4.09 -9.74
CA VAL A 202 -14.24 3.06 -10.76
C VAL A 202 -15.26 1.93 -10.67
N LYS A 203 -15.56 1.46 -9.46
CA LYS A 203 -16.47 0.31 -9.26
C LYS A 203 -17.95 0.67 -9.32
N GLU A 204 -18.35 1.77 -8.72
CA GLU A 204 -19.75 2.11 -8.48
C GLU A 204 -20.31 3.03 -9.58
N VAL A 205 -19.50 4.00 -10.05
CA VAL A 205 -19.92 4.96 -11.09
C VAL A 205 -19.58 4.44 -12.48
N LYS A 206 -18.33 4.05 -12.72
CA LYS A 206 -17.88 3.52 -14.00
C LYS A 206 -18.26 2.05 -14.20
N ARG A 207 -18.66 1.36 -13.14
CA ARG A 207 -19.10 -0.05 -13.16
C ARG A 207 -18.10 -1.00 -13.80
N VAL A 208 -16.79 -0.70 -13.61
CA VAL A 208 -15.72 -1.53 -14.16
C VAL A 208 -15.75 -2.89 -13.49
N ARG A 209 -16.02 -3.94 -14.28
CA ARG A 209 -16.18 -5.30 -13.76
C ARG A 209 -14.87 -5.88 -13.22
N TYR A 210 -13.79 -5.79 -14.00
CA TYR A 210 -12.50 -6.38 -13.70
C TYR A 210 -11.47 -5.31 -13.43
N TYR A 211 -11.30 -4.97 -12.16
CA TYR A 211 -10.39 -3.97 -11.63
C TYR A 211 -9.54 -4.56 -10.51
N PHE A 212 -8.24 -4.32 -10.53
CA PHE A 212 -7.30 -4.80 -9.52
C PHE A 212 -6.31 -3.69 -9.21
N ARG A 213 -6.22 -3.29 -7.94
CA ARG A 213 -5.23 -2.29 -7.50
C ARG A 213 -4.34 -2.86 -6.40
N TYR A 214 -3.03 -2.80 -6.63
CA TYR A 214 -2.01 -3.11 -5.64
C TYR A 214 -1.14 -1.88 -5.40
N ALA A 215 -1.41 -1.10 -4.34
CA ALA A 215 -0.85 0.22 -4.10
C ALA A 215 -1.07 1.16 -5.32
N ASP A 216 -0.01 1.46 -6.07
CA ASP A 216 0.00 2.30 -7.27
C ASP A 216 -0.12 1.53 -8.60
N ASP A 217 -0.01 0.21 -8.57
CA ASP A 217 -0.10 -0.67 -9.76
C ASP A 217 -1.56 -1.09 -10.00
N ILE A 218 -2.15 -0.67 -11.12
CA ILE A 218 -3.56 -0.88 -11.45
C ILE A 218 -3.67 -1.66 -12.76
N VAL A 219 -4.52 -2.69 -12.74
CA VAL A 219 -4.88 -3.52 -13.88
C VAL A 219 -6.39 -3.48 -14.06
N VAL A 220 -6.84 -3.19 -15.29
CA VAL A 220 -8.25 -3.27 -15.71
C VAL A 220 -8.34 -4.19 -16.91
N LEU A 221 -9.34 -5.09 -16.93
CA LEU A 221 -9.60 -5.98 -18.07
C LEU A 221 -10.96 -5.67 -18.68
N HIS A 222 -11.04 -5.76 -20.00
CA HIS A 222 -12.27 -5.53 -20.76
C HIS A 222 -12.24 -6.29 -22.11
N SER A 223 -13.42 -6.58 -22.66
CA SER A 223 -13.56 -7.20 -23.99
C SER A 223 -13.30 -6.23 -25.15
N ASP A 224 -13.42 -4.91 -24.91
CA ASP A 224 -13.24 -3.86 -25.91
C ASP A 224 -12.09 -2.91 -25.57
N LYS A 225 -11.20 -2.75 -26.56
CA LYS A 225 -10.01 -1.88 -26.46
C LYS A 225 -10.37 -0.39 -26.39
N LYS A 226 -11.42 0.04 -27.14
CA LYS A 226 -11.84 1.45 -27.18
C LYS A 226 -12.36 1.91 -25.82
N THR A 227 -13.12 1.06 -25.15
CA THR A 227 -13.59 1.30 -23.76
C THR A 227 -12.43 1.51 -22.80
N LEU A 228 -11.35 0.72 -22.91
CA LEU A 228 -10.16 0.90 -22.05
C LEU A 228 -9.42 2.20 -22.32
N HIS A 229 -9.36 2.68 -23.57
CA HIS A 229 -8.80 3.99 -23.89
C HIS A 229 -9.65 5.14 -23.32
N ALA A 230 -10.98 5.05 -23.43
CA ALA A 230 -11.88 6.03 -22.83
C ALA A 230 -11.73 6.06 -21.29
N LEU A 231 -11.70 4.88 -20.64
CA LEU A 231 -11.48 4.77 -19.20
C LEU A 231 -10.12 5.37 -18.79
N LEU A 232 -9.07 5.16 -19.58
CA LEU A 232 -7.76 5.73 -19.30
C LEU A 232 -7.79 7.26 -19.23
N ALA A 233 -8.42 7.91 -20.21
CA ALA A 233 -8.57 9.37 -20.24
C ALA A 233 -9.38 9.89 -19.03
N GLU A 234 -10.43 9.18 -18.66
CA GLU A 234 -11.23 9.51 -17.48
C GLU A 234 -10.46 9.29 -16.17
N PHE A 235 -9.63 8.24 -16.08
CA PHE A 235 -8.76 8.00 -14.91
C PHE A 235 -7.74 9.11 -14.74
N GLU A 236 -7.11 9.56 -15.83
CA GLU A 236 -6.19 10.70 -15.82
C GLU A 236 -6.88 11.96 -15.31
N SER A 237 -8.05 12.27 -15.85
CA SER A 237 -8.84 13.44 -15.43
C SER A 237 -9.23 13.35 -13.95
N TYR A 238 -9.72 12.20 -13.50
CA TYR A 238 -10.13 12.01 -12.10
C TYR A 238 -8.94 12.17 -11.13
N LEU A 239 -7.82 11.49 -11.43
CA LEU A 239 -6.65 11.51 -10.57
C LEU A 239 -6.04 12.91 -10.48
N ALA A 240 -5.94 13.63 -11.59
CA ALA A 240 -5.45 15.01 -11.59
C ALA A 240 -6.38 15.94 -10.80
N ALA A 241 -7.68 15.90 -11.05
CA ALA A 241 -8.64 16.83 -10.46
C ALA A 241 -8.92 16.58 -8.97
N ASN A 242 -8.99 15.31 -8.54
CA ASN A 242 -9.49 14.97 -7.20
C ASN A 242 -8.38 14.62 -6.20
N VAL A 243 -7.24 14.10 -6.67
CA VAL A 243 -6.14 13.65 -5.80
C VAL A 243 -4.78 14.23 -6.16
N LYS A 244 -4.71 15.05 -7.21
CA LYS A 244 -3.47 15.70 -7.70
C LYS A 244 -2.36 14.69 -8.03
N LEU A 245 -2.72 13.54 -8.57
CA LEU A 245 -1.81 12.48 -8.96
C LEU A 245 -1.78 12.30 -10.47
N GLU A 246 -0.61 11.88 -10.98
CA GLU A 246 -0.38 11.65 -12.42
C GLU A 246 -0.10 10.17 -12.70
N ILE A 247 -0.64 9.66 -13.81
CA ILE A 247 -0.29 8.35 -14.34
C ILE A 247 1.08 8.44 -15.04
N LYS A 248 1.93 7.41 -14.88
CA LYS A 248 3.20 7.32 -15.60
C LYS A 248 3.00 7.28 -17.11
N GLN A 249 3.97 7.82 -17.87
CA GLN A 249 3.94 7.83 -19.34
C GLN A 249 3.92 6.43 -19.98
N ASN A 250 4.42 5.41 -19.29
CA ASN A 250 4.42 4.02 -19.76
C ASN A 250 3.07 3.28 -19.56
N LYS A 251 1.97 4.03 -19.45
CA LYS A 251 0.60 3.50 -19.48
C LYS A 251 0.32 2.72 -20.76
N GLN A 252 -0.44 1.62 -20.66
CA GLN A 252 -0.56 0.67 -21.75
C GLN A 252 -1.97 0.10 -21.86
N VAL A 253 -2.51 0.09 -23.09
CA VAL A 253 -3.69 -0.69 -23.46
C VAL A 253 -3.29 -1.69 -24.54
N PHE A 254 -3.44 -2.98 -24.28
CA PHE A 254 -2.94 -4.03 -25.16
C PHE A 254 -3.85 -5.26 -25.16
N PRO A 255 -3.86 -6.06 -26.26
CA PRO A 255 -4.51 -7.37 -26.27
C PRO A 255 -3.77 -8.34 -25.36
N VAL A 256 -4.51 -9.16 -24.62
CA VAL A 256 -3.95 -10.18 -23.75
C VAL A 256 -3.65 -11.44 -24.59
N ALA A 257 -2.38 -11.84 -24.63
CA ALA A 257 -1.95 -13.02 -25.36
C ALA A 257 -2.53 -14.32 -24.78
N ARG A 258 -2.76 -15.32 -25.62
CA ARG A 258 -3.27 -16.63 -25.20
C ARG A 258 -2.26 -17.35 -24.29
N ASP A 259 -1.01 -17.36 -24.70
CA ASP A 259 0.14 -17.93 -23.98
C ASP A 259 1.42 -17.14 -24.33
N HIS A 260 2.57 -17.60 -23.83
CA HIS A 260 3.85 -16.91 -24.02
C HIS A 260 4.42 -17.01 -25.45
N ARG A 261 3.84 -17.80 -26.34
CA ARG A 261 4.24 -17.97 -27.75
C ARG A 261 3.35 -17.14 -28.71
N ASP A 262 2.23 -16.65 -28.20
CA ASP A 262 1.29 -15.84 -28.99
C ASP A 262 1.91 -14.46 -29.26
N SER A 263 2.06 -14.12 -30.55
CA SER A 263 2.63 -12.86 -31.01
C SER A 263 1.59 -11.74 -31.17
N PHE A 264 0.28 -12.04 -31.11
CA PHE A 264 -0.78 -11.05 -31.28
C PHE A 264 -0.96 -10.12 -30.09
N GLY A 265 -0.61 -10.59 -28.90
CA GLY A 265 -0.74 -9.82 -27.68
C GLY A 265 0.46 -10.00 -26.77
N ARG A 266 0.26 -9.68 -25.51
CA ARG A 266 1.27 -9.92 -24.48
C ARG A 266 0.65 -10.31 -23.15
N GLY A 267 1.45 -10.91 -22.27
CA GLY A 267 1.03 -11.22 -20.92
C GLY A 267 0.92 -9.98 -20.04
N ILE A 268 0.03 -10.05 -19.08
CA ILE A 268 -0.19 -9.04 -18.03
C ILE A 268 0.90 -9.25 -16.97
N ASP A 269 1.90 -8.35 -16.93
CA ASP A 269 2.93 -8.38 -15.89
C ASP A 269 2.41 -7.70 -14.62
N PHE A 270 2.02 -8.50 -13.62
CA PHE A 270 1.44 -8.00 -12.37
C PHE A 270 1.95 -8.83 -11.17
N LEU A 271 2.41 -8.16 -10.13
CA LEU A 271 2.82 -8.75 -8.84
C LEU A 271 3.88 -9.86 -8.91
N GLY A 272 4.76 -9.80 -9.92
CA GLY A 272 5.82 -10.80 -10.09
C GLY A 272 5.42 -12.00 -10.93
N TYR A 273 4.21 -12.02 -11.44
CA TYR A 273 3.68 -12.98 -12.40
C TYR A 273 3.42 -12.34 -13.76
N VAL A 274 3.38 -13.16 -14.81
CA VAL A 274 2.91 -12.77 -16.14
C VAL A 274 1.71 -13.65 -16.46
N PHE A 275 0.53 -13.05 -16.55
CA PHE A 275 -0.74 -13.73 -16.82
C PHE A 275 -1.05 -13.68 -18.29
N TYR A 276 -1.40 -14.81 -18.84
CA TYR A 276 -1.92 -15.03 -20.18
C TYR A 276 -3.34 -15.61 -20.10
N LEU A 277 -4.08 -15.67 -21.17
CA LEU A 277 -5.43 -16.23 -21.15
C LEU A 277 -5.44 -17.71 -20.74
N ASN A 278 -4.41 -18.49 -21.12
CA ASN A 278 -4.36 -19.92 -20.88
C ASN A 278 -3.32 -20.35 -19.85
N GLU A 279 -2.38 -19.49 -19.47
CA GLU A 279 -1.30 -19.85 -18.52
C GLU A 279 -0.90 -18.68 -17.62
N THR A 280 -0.19 -18.97 -16.56
CA THR A 280 0.49 -17.97 -15.70
C THR A 280 1.93 -18.38 -15.50
N ARG A 281 2.86 -17.43 -15.65
CA ARG A 281 4.29 -17.67 -15.50
C ARG A 281 4.89 -16.74 -14.45
N LEU A 282 5.96 -17.16 -13.82
CA LEU A 282 6.77 -16.26 -13.01
C LEU A 282 7.50 -15.26 -13.91
N ARG A 283 7.58 -14.01 -13.47
CA ARG A 283 8.39 -12.98 -14.15
C ARG A 283 9.83 -13.49 -14.32
N LYS A 284 10.41 -13.32 -15.50
CA LYS A 284 11.74 -13.84 -15.88
C LYS A 284 12.82 -13.56 -14.83
N ARG A 285 12.87 -12.31 -14.28
CA ARG A 285 13.83 -11.93 -13.24
C ARG A 285 13.66 -12.74 -11.95
N ILE A 286 12.42 -12.98 -11.50
CA ILE A 286 12.15 -13.79 -10.30
C ILE A 286 12.59 -15.22 -10.50
N LYS A 287 12.25 -15.82 -11.65
CA LYS A 287 12.71 -17.18 -12.02
C LYS A 287 14.24 -17.26 -12.04
N GLN A 288 14.92 -16.32 -12.70
CA GLN A 288 16.39 -16.29 -12.75
C GLN A 288 17.02 -16.17 -11.36
N ASN A 289 16.49 -15.29 -10.51
CA ASN A 289 17.01 -15.12 -9.14
C ASN A 289 16.81 -16.40 -8.30
N LEU A 290 15.68 -17.10 -8.46
CA LEU A 290 15.43 -18.37 -7.81
C LEU A 290 16.44 -19.44 -8.28
N CYS A 291 16.63 -19.59 -9.60
CA CYS A 291 17.61 -20.53 -10.15
C CYS A 291 19.04 -20.25 -9.65
N ARG A 292 19.45 -18.97 -9.59
CA ARG A 292 20.77 -18.59 -9.05
C ARG A 292 20.92 -18.96 -7.56
N LYS A 293 19.88 -18.75 -6.75
CA LYS A 293 19.89 -19.13 -5.33
C LYS A 293 20.00 -20.65 -5.15
N ILE A 294 19.23 -21.42 -5.94
CA ILE A 294 19.29 -22.90 -5.92
C ILE A 294 20.69 -23.37 -6.31
N ALA A 295 21.28 -22.82 -7.39
CA ALA A 295 22.64 -23.18 -7.81
C ALA A 295 23.69 -22.92 -6.73
N LYS A 296 23.61 -21.77 -6.03
CA LYS A 296 24.49 -21.45 -4.90
C LYS A 296 24.36 -22.47 -3.75
N LEU A 297 23.14 -22.88 -3.40
CA LEU A 297 22.91 -23.86 -2.35
C LEU A 297 23.46 -25.27 -2.72
N ARG A 298 23.33 -25.66 -3.99
CA ARG A 298 23.91 -26.93 -4.48
C ARG A 298 25.43 -26.90 -4.42
N ASN A 299 26.07 -25.82 -4.86
CA ASN A 299 27.53 -25.67 -4.84
C ASN A 299 28.10 -25.50 -3.42
N GLY A 300 27.33 -24.91 -2.47
CA GLY A 300 27.73 -24.79 -1.07
C GLY A 300 27.60 -26.06 -0.24
N ARG A 301 26.83 -27.09 -0.72
CA ARG A 301 26.77 -28.41 -0.08
C ARG A 301 27.93 -29.34 -0.50
N ASN A 302 28.67 -28.96 -1.54
CA ASN A 302 29.83 -29.70 -2.02
C ASN A 302 31.16 -29.09 -1.50
N ARG A 303 31.12 -28.24 -0.51
CA ARG A 303 32.26 -27.74 0.28
C ARG A 303 31.98 -28.05 1.76
#